data_39fffe5bd59802dac79e88484c601de1
#
_entry.id   39fffe5bd59802dac79e88484c601de1
#
_cell.length_a   1.000
_cell.length_b   1.000
_cell.length_c   1.000
_cell.angle_alpha   90.00
_cell.angle_beta   90.00
_cell.angle_gamma   90.00
#
_symmetry.space_group_name_H-M   'P 1'
#
loop_
_entity.id
_entity.type
_entity.pdbx_description
1 polymer ?
#
loop_
_entity_poly.entity_id
_entity_poly.type
_entity_poly.pdbx_seq_one_letter_code
_entity_poly.pdbx_strand_id
1 'polypeptide(L)'
;MAVLTGNSASISFNGTTVGKCRSFNLDVSKDALETTVLGDTDRTYVEGLRGATGSTTLLYDPTDVASVAFLESIFSTGTAAIVLDFDTTNGSNGDFSCNAIVTQVSSPVSVGEVTACSINFQISGAVSGNRF
;
A
#
# COMPACT_ATOMS: atom_id res chain seq x y z
N MET A 1 17.67 -6.74 -18.55
CA MET A 1 16.89 -6.25 -17.39
C MET A 1 16.16 -4.97 -17.77
N ALA A 2 14.88 -4.96 -17.62
CA ALA A 2 14.06 -3.80 -17.96
C ALA A 2 13.59 -3.09 -16.70
N VAL A 3 13.55 -1.76 -16.75
CA VAL A 3 12.91 -0.97 -15.73
C VAL A 3 11.39 -1.06 -15.96
N LEU A 4 10.66 -1.40 -14.91
CA LEU A 4 9.21 -1.57 -15.01
C LEU A 4 8.50 -0.21 -15.03
N THR A 5 7.41 -0.16 -15.76
CA THR A 5 6.47 0.96 -15.74
C THR A 5 5.24 0.57 -14.92
N GLY A 6 4.48 1.56 -14.47
CA GLY A 6 3.26 1.30 -13.71
C GLY A 6 2.18 0.53 -14.46
N ASN A 7 2.35 0.30 -15.76
CA ASN A 7 1.37 -0.44 -16.55
C ASN A 7 1.24 -1.91 -16.15
N SER A 8 2.28 -2.47 -15.50
CA SER A 8 2.28 -3.86 -15.06
C SER A 8 1.87 -4.03 -13.60
N ALA A 9 1.48 -2.96 -12.93
CA ALA A 9 1.13 -3.00 -11.50
C ALA A 9 -0.38 -3.11 -11.31
N SER A 10 -0.78 -3.69 -10.17
CA SER A 10 -2.18 -3.76 -9.78
C SER A 10 -2.31 -3.75 -8.26
N ILE A 11 -3.52 -3.50 -7.79
CA ILE A 11 -3.86 -3.58 -6.37
C ILE A 11 -5.15 -4.40 -6.24
N SER A 12 -5.19 -5.28 -5.26
CA SER A 12 -6.37 -6.09 -4.94
C SER A 12 -6.88 -5.73 -3.56
N PHE A 13 -8.20 -5.73 -3.41
CA PHE A 13 -8.87 -5.47 -2.14
C PHE A 13 -9.79 -6.65 -1.84
N ASN A 14 -9.55 -7.33 -0.71
CA ASN A 14 -10.29 -8.52 -0.28
C ASN A 14 -10.38 -9.59 -1.38
N GLY A 15 -9.30 -9.78 -2.12
CA GLY A 15 -9.22 -10.81 -3.14
C GLY A 15 -9.75 -10.41 -4.52
N THR A 16 -10.26 -9.19 -4.68
CA THR A 16 -10.76 -8.69 -5.96
C THR A 16 -9.88 -7.57 -6.46
N THR A 17 -9.44 -7.65 -7.70
CA THR A 17 -8.58 -6.62 -8.31
C THR A 17 -9.36 -5.32 -8.47
N VAL A 18 -8.74 -4.22 -8.05
CA VAL A 18 -9.30 -2.88 -8.22
C VAL A 18 -8.97 -2.42 -9.64
N GLY A 19 -10.00 -2.33 -10.48
CA GLY A 19 -9.83 -2.06 -11.90
C GLY A 19 -9.58 -0.61 -12.26
N LYS A 20 -9.84 0.33 -11.35
CA LYS A 20 -9.75 1.76 -11.61
C LYS A 20 -8.62 2.45 -10.85
N CYS A 21 -7.61 1.70 -10.46
CA CYS A 21 -6.45 2.24 -9.77
C CYS A 21 -5.53 2.96 -10.76
N ARG A 22 -5.20 4.22 -10.48
CA ARG A 22 -4.25 5.00 -11.27
C ARG A 22 -2.82 4.85 -10.76
N SER A 23 -2.68 4.79 -9.45
CA SER A 23 -1.36 4.73 -8.83
C SER A 23 -1.49 4.18 -7.41
N PHE A 24 -0.41 3.63 -6.92
CA PHE A 24 -0.31 3.29 -5.51
C PHE A 24 1.12 3.49 -5.03
N ASN A 25 1.26 3.61 -3.72
CA ASN A 25 2.55 3.76 -3.07
C ASN A 25 2.59 2.89 -1.83
N LEU A 26 3.73 2.27 -1.59
CA LEU A 26 3.97 1.47 -0.39
C LEU A 26 5.25 1.96 0.27
N ASP A 27 5.13 2.39 1.53
CA ASP A 27 6.27 2.81 2.33
C ASP A 27 6.46 1.81 3.46
N VAL A 28 7.62 1.17 3.50
CA VAL A 28 7.99 0.24 4.56
C VAL A 28 9.20 0.82 5.28
N SER A 29 9.13 0.88 6.59
CA SER A 29 10.21 1.40 7.41
C SER A 29 10.57 0.40 8.51
N LYS A 30 11.80 0.49 8.97
CA LYS A 30 12.29 -0.34 10.06
C LYS A 30 13.10 0.56 10.99
N ASP A 31 12.87 0.45 12.28
CA ASP A 31 13.61 1.23 13.26
C ASP A 31 15.02 0.67 13.42
N ALA A 32 15.98 1.56 13.60
CA ALA A 32 17.34 1.22 13.99
C ALA A 32 17.59 1.82 15.36
N LEU A 33 17.86 0.97 16.34
CA LEU A 33 18.08 1.39 17.72
C LEU A 33 19.58 1.43 18.00
N GLU A 34 20.06 2.55 18.55
CA GLU A 34 21.48 2.73 18.83
C GLU A 34 21.88 1.94 20.06
N THR A 35 22.96 1.20 19.94
CA THR A 35 23.52 0.37 21.03
C THR A 35 24.94 0.77 21.40
N THR A 36 25.40 1.93 20.96
CA THR A 36 26.74 2.46 21.24
C THR A 36 26.94 2.66 22.75
N VAL A 37 28.08 2.23 23.25
CA VAL A 37 28.43 2.38 24.67
C VAL A 37 29.68 3.26 24.82
N LEU A 38 29.98 3.66 26.04
CA LEU A 38 31.16 4.44 26.34
C LEU A 38 32.42 3.65 25.94
N GLY A 39 33.32 4.35 25.29
CA GLY A 39 34.57 3.76 24.78
C GLY A 39 34.49 3.34 23.33
N ASP A 40 33.31 3.31 22.74
CA ASP A 40 33.15 3.01 21.31
C ASP A 40 33.61 4.20 20.48
N THR A 41 34.26 3.92 19.36
CA THR A 41 34.64 4.95 18.37
C THR A 41 33.65 5.03 17.22
N ASP A 42 32.89 3.96 17.00
CA ASP A 42 31.89 3.89 15.95
C ASP A 42 30.52 3.59 16.57
N ARG A 43 29.46 4.07 15.91
CA ARG A 43 28.10 3.82 16.36
C ARG A 43 27.64 2.45 15.92
N THR A 44 26.93 1.75 16.79
CA THR A 44 26.32 0.45 16.48
C THR A 44 24.82 0.50 16.69
N TYR A 45 24.09 -0.29 15.90
CA TYR A 45 22.64 -0.28 15.91
C TYR A 45 22.11 -1.71 15.88
N VAL A 46 20.94 -1.92 16.48
CA VAL A 46 20.17 -3.15 16.33
C VAL A 46 18.84 -2.83 15.65
N GLU A 47 18.25 -3.83 15.02
CA GLU A 47 16.97 -3.69 14.37
C GLU A 47 15.83 -3.52 15.38
N GLY A 48 14.94 -2.59 15.11
CA GLY A 48 13.72 -2.42 15.85
C GLY A 48 12.50 -2.97 15.10
N LEU A 49 11.34 -2.40 15.37
CA LEU A 49 10.10 -2.82 14.74
C LEU A 49 9.98 -2.29 13.30
N ARG A 50 9.32 -3.07 12.47
CA ARG A 50 8.96 -2.64 11.12
C ARG A 50 7.53 -2.12 11.11
N GLY A 51 7.29 -1.13 10.28
CA GLY A 51 5.97 -0.60 10.03
C GLY A 51 5.81 -0.26 8.56
N ALA A 52 4.59 -0.22 8.10
CA ALA A 52 4.33 0.11 6.71
C ALA A 52 3.06 0.93 6.59
N THR A 53 3.07 1.85 5.63
CA THR A 53 1.90 2.62 5.25
C THR A 53 1.80 2.60 3.74
N GLY A 54 0.61 2.89 3.23
CA GLY A 54 0.42 2.96 1.81
C GLY A 54 -0.63 3.97 1.42
N SER A 55 -0.61 4.32 0.15
CA SER A 55 -1.63 5.19 -0.43
C SER A 55 -1.91 4.74 -1.85
N THR A 56 -3.11 5.03 -2.31
CA THR A 56 -3.50 4.74 -3.67
C THR A 56 -4.47 5.80 -4.18
N THR A 57 -4.46 6.01 -5.48
CA THR A 57 -5.40 6.90 -6.16
C THR A 57 -6.25 6.07 -7.09
N LEU A 58 -7.56 6.18 -6.93
CA LEU A 58 -8.56 5.47 -7.73
C LEU A 58 -9.39 6.47 -8.50
N LEU A 59 -9.82 6.08 -9.70
CA LEU A 59 -10.88 6.80 -10.39
C LEU A 59 -12.22 6.31 -9.85
N TYR A 60 -13.12 7.25 -9.55
CA TYR A 60 -14.42 6.89 -9.02
C TYR A 60 -15.29 6.26 -10.11
N ASP A 61 -15.66 5.01 -9.92
CA ASP A 61 -16.55 4.27 -10.81
C ASP A 61 -17.48 3.42 -9.95
N PRO A 62 -18.75 3.81 -9.80
CA PRO A 62 -19.66 3.07 -8.94
C PRO A 62 -20.00 1.67 -9.46
N THR A 63 -19.65 1.34 -10.71
CA THR A 63 -19.85 0.00 -11.24
C THR A 63 -18.70 -0.94 -10.92
N ASP A 64 -17.55 -0.43 -10.49
CA ASP A 64 -16.42 -1.25 -10.05
C ASP A 64 -16.57 -1.55 -8.55
N VAL A 65 -17.06 -2.74 -8.25
CA VAL A 65 -17.39 -3.13 -6.87
C VAL A 65 -16.17 -3.07 -5.95
N ALA A 66 -15.00 -3.47 -6.45
CA ALA A 66 -13.79 -3.47 -5.63
C ALA A 66 -13.34 -2.06 -5.26
N SER A 67 -13.41 -1.12 -6.19
CA SER A 67 -13.09 0.28 -5.92
C SER A 67 -14.04 0.89 -4.89
N VAL A 68 -15.33 0.63 -5.04
CA VAL A 68 -16.34 1.15 -4.09
C VAL A 68 -16.12 0.55 -2.71
N ALA A 69 -15.86 -0.75 -2.62
CA ALA A 69 -15.61 -1.42 -1.35
C ALA A 69 -14.38 -0.87 -0.65
N PHE A 70 -13.33 -0.57 -1.41
CA PHE A 70 -12.12 0.03 -0.86
C PHE A 70 -12.40 1.43 -0.28
N LEU A 71 -13.14 2.25 -1.02
CA LEU A 71 -13.50 3.59 -0.55
C LEU A 71 -14.39 3.53 0.69
N GLU A 72 -15.32 2.59 0.75
CA GLU A 72 -16.23 2.44 1.88
C GLU A 72 -15.57 1.81 3.11
N SER A 73 -14.37 1.27 2.97
CA SER A 73 -13.67 0.59 4.06
C SER A 73 -13.38 1.51 5.25
N ILE A 74 -13.32 2.82 5.04
CA ILE A 74 -13.10 3.77 6.14
C ILE A 74 -14.26 3.76 7.14
N PHE A 75 -15.44 3.35 6.71
CA PHE A 75 -16.63 3.26 7.58
C PHE A 75 -16.76 1.89 8.23
N SER A 76 -15.94 0.93 7.83
CA SER A 76 -15.97 -0.43 8.36
C SER A 76 -15.06 -0.55 9.57
N THR A 77 -15.32 -1.57 10.40
CA THR A 77 -14.44 -1.90 11.51
C THR A 77 -13.50 -3.03 11.11
N GLY A 78 -12.31 -3.06 11.72
CA GLY A 78 -11.33 -4.12 11.47
C GLY A 78 -10.41 -3.80 10.31
N THR A 79 -9.67 -4.81 9.88
CA THR A 79 -8.69 -4.70 8.81
C THR A 79 -9.22 -5.32 7.52
N ALA A 80 -8.67 -4.89 6.38
CA ALA A 80 -8.97 -5.44 5.08
C ALA A 80 -7.68 -6.02 4.47
N ALA A 81 -7.82 -7.13 3.74
CA ALA A 81 -6.70 -7.74 3.04
C ALA A 81 -6.41 -6.96 1.75
N ILE A 82 -5.18 -6.51 1.59
CA ILE A 82 -4.74 -5.76 0.42
C ILE A 82 -3.53 -6.46 -0.16
N VAL A 83 -3.51 -6.62 -1.47
CA VAL A 83 -2.35 -7.15 -2.20
C VAL A 83 -1.88 -6.08 -3.18
N LEU A 84 -0.63 -5.68 -3.04
CA LEU A 84 0.01 -4.74 -3.94
C LEU A 84 0.94 -5.53 -4.86
N ASP A 85 0.68 -5.50 -6.15
CA ASP A 85 1.44 -6.24 -7.14
C ASP A 85 2.15 -5.25 -8.06
N PHE A 86 3.46 -5.15 -7.92
CA PHE A 86 4.26 -4.23 -8.73
C PHE A 86 4.47 -4.74 -10.15
N ASP A 87 4.37 -6.05 -10.36
CA ASP A 87 4.55 -6.64 -11.69
C ASP A 87 3.70 -7.90 -11.83
N THR A 88 2.55 -7.75 -12.47
CA THR A 88 1.61 -8.86 -12.67
C THR A 88 2.14 -9.95 -13.60
N THR A 89 3.22 -9.68 -14.31
CA THR A 89 3.81 -10.63 -15.27
C THR A 89 4.93 -11.48 -14.67
N ASN A 90 5.31 -11.25 -13.42
CA ASN A 90 6.50 -11.85 -12.82
C ASN A 90 6.16 -12.87 -11.72
N GLY A 91 5.08 -13.60 -11.88
CA GLY A 91 4.67 -14.64 -10.93
C GLY A 91 4.42 -14.08 -9.54
N SER A 92 5.11 -14.61 -8.53
CA SER A 92 4.95 -14.18 -7.14
C SER A 92 5.94 -13.09 -6.70
N ASN A 93 6.86 -12.68 -7.57
CA ASN A 93 7.77 -11.58 -7.26
C ASN A 93 7.05 -10.26 -7.43
N GLY A 94 7.30 -9.32 -6.53
CA GLY A 94 6.64 -8.02 -6.56
C GLY A 94 5.27 -7.99 -5.90
N ASP A 95 4.80 -9.11 -5.37
CA ASP A 95 3.52 -9.18 -4.66
C ASP A 95 3.73 -8.94 -3.17
N PHE A 96 2.97 -8.00 -2.62
CA PHE A 96 3.00 -7.72 -1.19
C PHE A 96 1.59 -7.85 -0.63
N SER A 97 1.38 -8.86 0.21
CA SER A 97 0.10 -9.09 0.89
C SER A 97 0.14 -8.54 2.29
N CYS A 98 -0.88 -7.81 2.69
CA CYS A 98 -0.94 -7.22 4.01
C CYS A 98 -2.38 -7.01 4.45
N ASN A 99 -2.55 -6.77 5.74
CA ASN A 99 -3.82 -6.32 6.31
C ASN A 99 -3.69 -4.84 6.62
N ALA A 100 -4.69 -4.06 6.22
CA ALA A 100 -4.60 -2.62 6.35
C ALA A 100 -5.89 -2.03 6.92
N ILE A 101 -5.72 -0.90 7.57
CA ILE A 101 -6.83 -0.07 8.05
C ILE A 101 -6.82 1.19 7.21
N VAL A 102 -7.93 1.49 6.55
CA VAL A 102 -8.07 2.74 5.79
C VAL A 102 -8.20 3.88 6.78
N THR A 103 -7.28 4.84 6.71
CA THR A 103 -7.21 5.95 7.66
C THR A 103 -7.75 7.24 7.10
N GLN A 104 -7.75 7.41 5.78
CA GLN A 104 -8.21 8.63 5.16
C GLN A 104 -8.68 8.34 3.73
N VAL A 105 -9.81 8.93 3.36
CA VAL A 105 -10.32 8.93 1.99
C VAL A 105 -10.62 10.38 1.62
N SER A 106 -10.09 10.81 0.47
CA SER A 106 -10.32 12.15 -0.06
C SER A 106 -10.92 12.02 -1.46
N SER A 107 -12.05 12.66 -1.70
CA SER A 107 -12.79 12.54 -2.96
C SER A 107 -13.18 13.93 -3.47
N PRO A 108 -12.23 14.67 -4.07
CA PRO A 108 -12.56 15.95 -4.66
C PRO A 108 -13.41 15.78 -5.92
N VAL A 109 -14.38 16.64 -6.10
CA VAL A 109 -15.27 16.64 -7.27
C VAL A 109 -15.24 18.02 -7.91
N SER A 110 -14.93 18.06 -9.20
CA SER A 110 -14.86 19.30 -9.97
C SER A 110 -15.58 19.14 -11.30
N VAL A 111 -16.23 20.19 -11.74
CA VAL A 111 -16.89 20.20 -13.06
C VAL A 111 -15.86 20.10 -14.17
N GLY A 112 -16.09 19.20 -15.10
CA GLY A 112 -15.21 19.03 -16.27
C GLY A 112 -14.00 18.14 -16.04
N GLU A 113 -13.86 17.55 -14.84
CA GLU A 113 -12.73 16.67 -14.51
C GLU A 113 -13.20 15.31 -14.06
N VAL A 114 -12.34 14.31 -14.28
CA VAL A 114 -12.59 12.97 -13.77
C VAL A 114 -12.40 12.97 -12.26
N THR A 115 -13.35 12.37 -11.54
CA THR A 115 -13.25 12.28 -10.09
C THR A 115 -12.21 11.23 -9.71
N ALA A 116 -11.14 11.67 -9.06
CA ALA A 116 -10.09 10.82 -8.54
C ALA A 116 -10.14 10.83 -7.03
N CYS A 117 -10.12 9.65 -6.41
CA CYS A 117 -10.17 9.50 -4.97
C CYS A 117 -8.83 9.03 -4.46
N SER A 118 -8.35 9.64 -3.38
CA SER A 118 -7.11 9.24 -2.72
C SER A 118 -7.43 8.49 -1.44
N ILE A 119 -6.79 7.35 -1.25
CA ILE A 119 -6.96 6.52 -0.06
C ILE A 119 -5.62 6.36 0.61
N ASN A 120 -5.56 6.68 1.91
CA ASN A 120 -4.39 6.38 2.74
C ASN A 120 -4.74 5.25 3.69
N PHE A 121 -3.82 4.32 3.86
CA PHE A 121 -4.04 3.20 4.75
C PHE A 121 -2.79 2.89 5.57
N GLN A 122 -3.02 2.39 6.79
CA GLN A 122 -1.97 1.92 7.70
C GLN A 122 -1.96 0.42 7.67
N ILE A 123 -0.81 -0.17 7.40
CA ILE A 123 -0.67 -1.62 7.42
C ILE A 123 -0.51 -2.09 8.85
N SER A 124 -1.31 -3.09 9.22
CA SER A 124 -1.29 -3.70 10.54
C SER A 124 -0.66 -5.08 10.43
N GLY A 125 0.45 -5.27 11.13
CA GLY A 125 1.17 -6.53 11.13
C GLY A 125 2.21 -6.63 10.01
N ALA A 126 2.54 -7.85 9.63
CA ALA A 126 3.60 -8.11 8.67
C ALA A 126 3.14 -7.94 7.23
N VAL A 127 4.04 -7.48 6.38
CA VAL A 127 3.87 -7.51 4.93
C VAL A 127 4.47 -8.80 4.43
N SER A 128 3.65 -9.64 3.80
CA SER A 128 4.07 -10.92 3.23
C SER A 128 4.53 -10.72 1.79
N GLY A 129 5.24 -11.72 1.28
CA GLY A 129 5.74 -11.69 -0.08
C GLY A 129 7.14 -11.12 -0.20
N ASN A 130 7.44 -10.05 0.45
CA ASN A 130 8.72 -9.34 0.68
C ASN A 130 9.81 -9.51 -0.39
N ARG A 131 9.45 -9.62 -1.66
CA ARG A 131 10.37 -9.71 -2.78
C ARG A 131 9.94 -8.75 -3.88
N PHE A 132 10.83 -7.86 -4.21
CA PHE A 132 10.60 -6.93 -5.32
C PHE A 132 10.88 -7.54 -6.68
#